data_89efa9ce0b4a0f40ad829fdd999db874
#
_entry.id   89efa9ce0b4a0f40ad829fdd999db874
#
_cell.length_a   1.000
_cell.length_b   1.000
_cell.length_c   1.000
_cell.angle_alpha   90.00
_cell.angle_beta   90.00
_cell.angle_gamma   90.00
#
_symmetry.space_group_name_H-M   'P 1'
#
loop_
_entity.id
_entity.type
_entity.pdbx_description
1 polymer ?
#
loop_
_entity_poly.entity_id
_entity_poly.type
_entity_poly.pdbx_seq_one_letter_code
_entity_poly.pdbx_strand_id
1 'polypeptide(L)'
;MALVVNDRVKETSTTTGTGTFSLAGAVSGFEGFVAGIGNSNTTYYAIVNSNGEFEVGLGTVTDAAPDTLARTTIISSSNSDSAVNFSSGTKNVFCTLPASKAVILDASGNISANNGVNLTALNATQLTSGTVPDARFPSTLPALNGSALTNLNATALASGS
;
A
#
# COMPACT_ATOMS: atom_id res chain seq x y z
N MET A 1 12.74 -5.82 -6.91
CA MET A 1 11.38 -5.27 -7.14
C MET A 1 10.91 -4.66 -5.83
N ALA A 2 10.72 -3.34 -5.79
CA ALA A 2 10.20 -2.61 -4.64
C ALA A 2 8.86 -1.98 -5.00
N LEU A 3 7.97 -1.75 -4.01
CA LEU A 3 6.81 -0.87 -4.18
C LEU A 3 7.28 0.57 -3.98
N VAL A 4 7.15 1.39 -5.01
CA VAL A 4 7.53 2.79 -5.01
C VAL A 4 6.32 3.64 -5.36
N VAL A 5 6.04 4.65 -4.56
CA VAL A 5 5.04 5.69 -4.83
C VAL A 5 5.77 7.01 -4.82
N ASN A 6 5.62 7.81 -5.85
CA ASN A 6 6.31 9.09 -5.98
C ASN A 6 5.35 10.16 -6.53
N ASP A 7 5.65 11.41 -6.22
CA ASP A 7 4.86 12.56 -6.64
C ASP A 7 5.16 12.93 -8.09
N ARG A 8 4.16 13.49 -8.78
CA ARG A 8 4.29 14.06 -10.12
C ARG A 8 4.79 13.10 -11.19
N VAL A 9 4.53 11.80 -11.06
CA VAL A 9 4.78 10.80 -12.11
C VAL A 9 3.55 10.67 -12.99
N LYS A 10 3.65 11.07 -14.25
CA LYS A 10 2.56 11.04 -15.22
C LYS A 10 3.06 10.97 -16.65
N GLU A 11 2.48 10.04 -17.40
CA GLU A 11 2.66 9.90 -18.82
C GLU A 11 1.33 9.79 -19.54
N THR A 12 1.36 9.79 -20.87
CA THR A 12 0.20 9.42 -21.68
C THR A 12 0.41 8.06 -22.33
N SER A 13 -0.70 7.49 -22.80
CA SER A 13 -0.69 6.24 -23.57
C SER A 13 -1.84 6.22 -24.57
N THR A 14 -1.62 5.61 -25.73
CA THR A 14 -2.66 5.30 -26.70
C THR A 14 -3.01 3.81 -26.75
N THR A 15 -2.39 3.00 -25.88
CA THR A 15 -2.61 1.56 -25.83
C THR A 15 -4.11 1.24 -25.59
N THR A 16 -4.61 0.27 -26.32
CA THR A 16 -5.98 -0.25 -26.22
C THR A 16 -5.97 -1.66 -25.64
N GLY A 17 -7.13 -2.15 -25.25
CA GLY A 17 -7.28 -3.51 -24.78
C GLY A 17 -6.98 -3.68 -23.29
N THR A 18 -6.78 -4.93 -22.87
CA THR A 18 -6.56 -5.33 -21.46
C THR A 18 -5.08 -5.56 -21.11
N GLY A 19 -4.17 -5.40 -22.06
CA GLY A 19 -2.74 -5.74 -21.94
C GLY A 19 -1.91 -4.67 -21.20
N THR A 20 -0.60 -4.87 -21.26
CA THR A 20 0.41 -3.94 -20.78
C THR A 20 0.35 -2.62 -21.58
N PHE A 21 0.47 -1.50 -20.88
CA PHE A 21 0.47 -0.18 -21.49
C PHE A 21 1.86 0.23 -21.96
N SER A 22 1.96 0.66 -23.20
CA SER A 22 3.12 1.41 -23.70
C SER A 22 2.99 2.87 -23.30
N LEU A 23 4.02 3.43 -22.70
CA LEU A 23 4.07 4.80 -22.20
C LEU A 23 4.71 5.70 -23.26
N ALA A 24 4.17 6.91 -23.39
CA ALA A 24 4.56 7.84 -24.46
C ALA A 24 5.52 8.95 -24.00
N GLY A 25 6.05 8.82 -22.78
CA GLY A 25 6.92 9.81 -22.16
C GLY A 25 6.18 10.79 -21.24
N ALA A 26 6.95 11.46 -20.40
CA ALA A 26 6.49 12.35 -19.36
C ALA A 26 5.64 13.51 -19.90
N VAL A 27 4.54 13.80 -19.25
CA VAL A 27 3.75 15.02 -19.49
C VAL A 27 4.54 16.22 -18.97
N SER A 28 4.44 17.36 -19.67
CA SER A 28 5.16 18.59 -19.26
C SER A 28 4.93 18.92 -17.78
N GLY A 29 6.04 19.10 -17.04
CA GLY A 29 6.03 19.36 -15.61
C GLY A 29 5.84 18.12 -14.72
N PHE A 30 5.88 16.91 -15.30
CA PHE A 30 5.85 15.63 -14.60
C PHE A 30 7.12 14.82 -14.91
N GLU A 31 7.34 13.77 -14.15
CA GLU A 31 8.35 12.75 -14.43
C GLU A 31 7.72 11.55 -15.15
N GLY A 32 8.54 10.82 -15.91
CA GLY A 32 8.18 9.53 -16.47
C GLY A 32 8.22 8.43 -15.41
N PHE A 33 7.55 7.31 -15.69
CA PHE A 33 7.50 6.18 -14.75
C PHE A 33 8.88 5.57 -14.50
N VAL A 34 9.75 5.46 -15.49
CA VAL A 34 11.10 4.92 -15.29
C VAL A 34 11.95 5.86 -14.42
N ALA A 35 11.84 7.17 -14.60
CA ALA A 35 12.59 8.13 -13.80
C ALA A 35 12.06 8.21 -12.35
N GLY A 36 10.74 8.26 -12.15
CA GLY A 36 10.15 8.48 -10.85
C GLY A 36 9.95 7.19 -10.03
N ILE A 37 9.75 6.05 -10.67
CA ILE A 37 9.47 4.76 -10.02
C ILE A 37 10.67 3.81 -10.12
N GLY A 38 11.35 3.82 -11.25
CA GLY A 38 12.46 2.93 -11.54
C GLY A 38 12.08 1.63 -12.23
N ASN A 39 13.02 1.13 -13.03
CA ASN A 39 12.87 -0.12 -13.77
C ASN A 39 12.63 -1.32 -12.83
N SER A 40 11.76 -2.22 -13.23
CA SER A 40 11.39 -3.45 -12.51
C SER A 40 10.75 -3.22 -11.14
N ASN A 41 10.41 -2.00 -10.76
CA ASN A 41 9.66 -1.70 -9.55
C ASN A 41 8.15 -1.72 -9.79
N THR A 42 7.40 -1.97 -8.73
CA THR A 42 5.94 -1.86 -8.73
C THR A 42 5.50 -0.49 -8.23
N THR A 43 4.37 -0.02 -8.73
CA THR A 43 3.73 1.21 -8.26
C THR A 43 2.23 1.10 -8.35
N TYR A 44 1.52 1.86 -7.52
CA TYR A 44 0.10 2.09 -7.75
C TYR A 44 -0.07 3.11 -8.87
N TYR A 45 -1.00 2.83 -9.75
CA TYR A 45 -1.32 3.68 -10.88
C TYR A 45 -2.80 3.97 -10.98
N ALA A 46 -3.15 5.05 -11.67
CA ALA A 46 -4.45 5.25 -12.25
C ALA A 46 -4.31 5.52 -13.76
N ILE A 47 -5.23 4.96 -14.51
CA ILE A 47 -5.41 5.19 -15.96
C ILE A 47 -6.80 5.77 -16.15
N VAL A 48 -6.91 6.88 -16.87
CA VAL A 48 -8.19 7.50 -17.18
C VAL A 48 -8.27 7.88 -18.67
N ASN A 49 -9.44 7.71 -19.24
CA ASN A 49 -9.77 8.08 -20.60
C ASN A 49 -10.88 9.14 -20.59
N SER A 50 -10.98 9.96 -21.63
CA SER A 50 -11.99 11.03 -21.73
C SER A 50 -13.44 10.54 -21.86
N ASN A 51 -13.64 9.26 -22.21
CA ASN A 51 -14.96 8.64 -22.37
C ASN A 51 -15.47 7.92 -21.09
N GLY A 52 -14.84 8.18 -19.93
CA GLY A 52 -15.27 7.64 -18.64
C GLY A 52 -14.66 6.28 -18.27
N GLU A 53 -13.84 5.69 -19.12
CA GLU A 53 -13.06 4.49 -18.76
C GLU A 53 -11.97 4.88 -17.75
N PHE A 54 -11.88 4.13 -16.66
CA PHE A 54 -10.83 4.30 -15.66
C PHE A 54 -10.41 2.96 -15.07
N GLU A 55 -9.18 2.92 -14.58
CA GLU A 55 -8.62 1.80 -13.83
C GLU A 55 -7.60 2.28 -12.81
N VAL A 56 -7.69 1.78 -11.60
CA VAL A 56 -6.72 1.97 -10.53
C VAL A 56 -6.16 0.60 -10.16
N GLY A 57 -4.85 0.48 -10.08
CA GLY A 57 -4.22 -0.83 -9.84
C GLY A 57 -2.80 -0.74 -9.32
N LEU A 58 -2.21 -1.92 -9.18
CA LEU A 58 -0.78 -2.13 -8.96
C LEU A 58 -0.17 -2.62 -10.28
N GLY A 59 0.91 -2.00 -10.71
CA GLY A 59 1.59 -2.34 -11.95
C GLY A 59 3.10 -2.41 -11.80
N THR A 60 3.76 -3.02 -12.75
CA THR A 60 5.22 -3.10 -12.83
C THR A 60 5.73 -2.24 -13.98
N VAL A 61 6.69 -1.37 -13.69
CA VAL A 61 7.36 -0.51 -14.67
C VAL A 61 8.49 -1.27 -15.33
N THR A 62 8.60 -1.17 -16.63
CA THR A 62 9.73 -1.72 -17.39
C THR A 62 10.33 -0.65 -18.29
N ASP A 63 11.64 -0.43 -18.12
CA ASP A 63 12.46 0.39 -19.02
C ASP A 63 12.64 -0.36 -20.35
N ALA A 64 12.06 0.18 -21.38
CA ALA A 64 12.03 -0.36 -22.74
C ALA A 64 11.92 0.77 -23.77
N ALA A 65 11.75 0.44 -25.02
CA ALA A 65 11.52 1.42 -26.08
C ALA A 65 10.27 1.07 -26.90
N PRO A 66 9.08 1.59 -26.55
CA PRO A 66 8.76 2.51 -25.46
C PRO A 66 8.72 1.83 -24.10
N ASP A 67 8.83 2.61 -23.00
CA ASP A 67 8.63 2.15 -21.63
C ASP A 67 7.25 1.55 -21.45
N THR A 68 7.11 0.64 -20.47
CA THR A 68 5.83 -0.05 -20.27
C THR A 68 5.41 -0.10 -18.81
N LEU A 69 4.08 -0.18 -18.62
CA LEU A 69 3.43 -0.44 -17.34
C LEU A 69 2.56 -1.70 -17.46
N ALA A 70 2.99 -2.79 -16.84
CA ALA A 70 2.18 -3.99 -16.72
C ALA A 70 1.10 -3.79 -15.66
N ARG A 71 -0.13 -4.22 -15.95
CA ARG A 71 -1.32 -4.10 -15.08
C ARG A 71 -1.47 -5.37 -14.28
N THR A 72 -0.82 -5.46 -13.11
CA THR A 72 -0.63 -6.71 -12.37
C THR A 72 -1.84 -7.05 -11.48
N THR A 73 -2.41 -6.04 -10.82
CA THR A 73 -3.56 -6.22 -9.94
C THR A 73 -4.49 -5.03 -10.09
N ILE A 74 -5.76 -5.29 -10.41
CA ILE A 74 -6.78 -4.23 -10.48
C ILE A 74 -7.38 -4.05 -9.09
N ILE A 75 -7.49 -2.79 -8.65
CA ILE A 75 -8.06 -2.41 -7.35
C ILE A 75 -9.46 -1.84 -7.53
N SER A 76 -9.64 -0.98 -8.54
CA SER A 76 -10.95 -0.43 -8.90
C SER A 76 -10.97 -0.07 -10.37
N SER A 77 -12.09 -0.28 -11.04
CA SER A 77 -12.22 0.05 -12.45
C SER A 77 -13.65 0.31 -12.90
N SER A 78 -13.79 0.94 -14.06
CA SER A 78 -15.07 1.11 -14.76
C SER A 78 -15.63 -0.21 -15.32
N ASN A 79 -14.91 -1.32 -15.16
CA ASN A 79 -15.31 -2.67 -15.60
C ASN A 79 -15.54 -3.60 -14.39
N SER A 80 -16.31 -3.15 -13.40
CA SER A 80 -16.63 -3.92 -12.19
C SER A 80 -15.37 -4.49 -11.52
N ASP A 81 -14.36 -3.66 -11.33
CA ASP A 81 -13.06 -3.97 -10.72
C ASP A 81 -12.26 -5.07 -11.45
N SER A 82 -12.60 -5.32 -12.70
CA SER A 82 -11.84 -6.17 -13.62
C SER A 82 -11.01 -5.30 -14.59
N ALA A 83 -10.05 -5.92 -15.28
CA ALA A 83 -9.22 -5.21 -16.25
C ALA A 83 -10.07 -4.53 -17.34
N VAL A 84 -9.86 -3.25 -17.52
CA VAL A 84 -10.58 -2.47 -18.53
C VAL A 84 -10.03 -2.77 -19.91
N ASN A 85 -10.93 -3.08 -20.83
CA ASN A 85 -10.64 -3.14 -22.27
C ASN A 85 -10.68 -1.70 -22.83
N PHE A 86 -9.61 -0.96 -22.61
CA PHE A 86 -9.56 0.45 -23.01
C PHE A 86 -9.75 0.65 -24.51
N SER A 87 -10.64 1.56 -24.84
CA SER A 87 -10.91 1.99 -26.21
C SER A 87 -9.79 2.86 -26.78
N SER A 88 -9.90 3.22 -28.05
CA SER A 88 -8.97 4.17 -28.71
C SER A 88 -9.02 5.56 -28.06
N GLY A 89 -7.97 6.33 -28.26
CA GLY A 89 -7.78 7.67 -27.70
C GLY A 89 -6.63 7.73 -26.69
N THR A 90 -6.27 8.94 -26.32
CA THR A 90 -5.20 9.19 -25.35
C THR A 90 -5.70 8.99 -23.93
N LYS A 91 -4.99 8.18 -23.16
CA LYS A 91 -5.18 7.97 -21.73
C LYS A 91 -4.14 8.75 -20.94
N ASN A 92 -4.53 9.29 -19.79
CA ASN A 92 -3.58 9.73 -18.78
C ASN A 92 -3.26 8.56 -17.87
N VAL A 93 -1.98 8.31 -17.65
CA VAL A 93 -1.44 7.28 -16.77
C VAL A 93 -0.60 7.98 -15.71
N PHE A 94 -0.91 7.80 -14.44
CA PHE A 94 -0.19 8.50 -13.37
C PHE A 94 -0.07 7.64 -12.11
N CYS A 95 1.00 7.90 -11.35
CA CYS A 95 1.19 7.31 -10.02
C CYS A 95 0.17 7.91 -9.04
N THR A 96 -0.44 7.07 -8.22
CA THR A 96 -1.40 7.48 -7.18
C THR A 96 -1.35 6.51 -6.01
N LEU A 97 -1.69 6.98 -4.82
CA LEU A 97 -1.91 6.09 -3.68
C LEU A 97 -3.42 5.81 -3.56
N PRO A 98 -3.89 4.58 -3.83
CA PRO A 98 -5.31 4.24 -3.70
C PRO A 98 -5.79 4.41 -2.26
N ALA A 99 -7.01 4.93 -2.07
CA ALA A 99 -7.58 5.16 -0.74
C ALA A 99 -7.62 3.87 0.12
N SER A 100 -7.88 2.72 -0.50
CA SER A 100 -7.88 1.41 0.17
C SER A 100 -6.49 0.93 0.63
N LYS A 101 -5.42 1.60 0.21
CA LYS A 101 -4.02 1.31 0.57
C LYS A 101 -3.39 2.38 1.44
N ALA A 102 -4.09 3.49 1.65
CA ALA A 102 -3.65 4.58 2.51
C ALA A 102 -4.00 4.31 3.97
N VAL A 103 -3.11 4.70 4.88
CA VAL A 103 -3.46 4.83 6.30
C VAL A 103 -4.11 6.20 6.49
N ILE A 104 -5.39 6.21 6.82
CA ILE A 104 -6.17 7.43 6.99
C ILE A 104 -6.42 7.64 8.48
N LEU A 105 -6.16 8.85 8.96
CA LEU A 105 -6.49 9.26 10.32
C LEU A 105 -7.95 9.71 10.40
N ASP A 106 -8.61 9.41 11.51
CA ASP A 106 -9.94 9.97 11.82
C ASP A 106 -9.85 11.46 12.20
N ALA A 107 -10.98 12.10 12.45
CA ALA A 107 -11.06 13.51 12.83
C ALA A 107 -10.31 13.84 14.14
N SER A 108 -9.99 12.85 14.95
CA SER A 108 -9.23 12.97 16.20
C SER A 108 -7.75 12.67 16.03
N GLY A 109 -7.31 12.36 14.81
CA GLY A 109 -5.92 12.05 14.51
C GLY A 109 -5.51 10.60 14.82
N ASN A 110 -6.45 9.70 15.06
CA ASN A 110 -6.17 8.30 15.29
C ASN A 110 -6.21 7.50 13.99
N ILE A 111 -5.46 6.41 13.92
CA ILE A 111 -5.59 5.42 12.84
C ILE A 111 -6.96 4.74 13.01
N SER A 112 -7.93 5.08 12.14
CA SER A 112 -9.27 4.55 12.24
C SER A 112 -9.32 3.07 11.93
N ALA A 113 -9.90 2.29 12.84
CA ALA A 113 -10.40 0.91 12.67
C ALA A 113 -9.46 -0.09 11.95
N ASN A 114 -8.17 0.17 11.84
CA ASN A 114 -7.24 -0.80 11.30
C ASN A 114 -6.93 -1.85 12.36
N ASN A 115 -7.30 -3.08 12.04
CA ASN A 115 -6.81 -4.23 12.75
C ASN A 115 -5.27 -4.22 12.70
N GLY A 116 -4.61 -4.03 13.84
CA GLY A 116 -3.16 -3.95 13.96
C GLY A 116 -2.40 -5.25 13.62
N VAL A 117 -3.05 -6.27 13.06
CA VAL A 117 -2.47 -7.58 12.72
C VAL A 117 -1.21 -7.47 11.85
N ASN A 118 -1.17 -6.48 10.97
CA ASN A 118 -0.02 -6.25 10.08
C ASN A 118 0.94 -5.16 10.57
N LEU A 119 0.73 -4.62 11.77
CA LEU A 119 1.69 -3.70 12.38
C LEU A 119 2.80 -4.50 13.03
N THR A 120 3.91 -4.65 12.32
CA THR A 120 5.12 -5.31 12.80
C THR A 120 6.13 -4.29 13.31
N ALA A 121 7.05 -4.72 14.17
CA ALA A 121 8.12 -3.88 14.72
C ALA A 121 7.62 -2.64 15.49
N LEU A 122 6.47 -2.75 16.18
CA LEU A 122 6.02 -1.70 17.09
C LEU A 122 7.03 -1.54 18.25
N ASN A 123 7.50 -0.33 18.44
CA ASN A 123 8.38 -0.03 19.57
C ASN A 123 7.55 0.06 20.85
N ALA A 124 7.69 -0.95 21.72
CA ALA A 124 6.97 -1.02 22.99
C ALA A 124 7.25 0.17 23.93
N THR A 125 8.37 0.87 23.77
CA THR A 125 8.68 2.06 24.57
C THR A 125 7.71 3.23 24.31
N GLN A 126 6.98 3.19 23.20
CA GLN A 126 5.96 4.20 22.87
C GLN A 126 4.56 3.84 23.38
N LEU A 127 4.37 2.66 23.99
CA LEU A 127 3.14 2.27 24.65
C LEU A 127 3.09 2.88 26.06
N THR A 128 2.85 4.19 26.13
CA THR A 128 2.95 4.96 27.38
C THR A 128 1.66 4.97 28.18
N SER A 129 0.54 4.50 27.60
CA SER A 129 -0.77 4.45 28.27
C SER A 129 -1.64 3.34 27.67
N GLY A 130 -2.64 2.91 28.44
CA GLY A 130 -3.57 1.86 28.05
C GLY A 130 -3.28 0.51 28.72
N THR A 131 -4.19 -0.43 28.55
CA THR A 131 -4.05 -1.82 29.01
C THR A 131 -3.90 -2.76 27.84
N VAL A 132 -3.00 -3.73 27.97
CA VAL A 132 -2.92 -4.87 27.03
C VAL A 132 -3.81 -5.98 27.62
N PRO A 133 -4.89 -6.38 26.93
CA PRO A 133 -5.76 -7.45 27.41
C PRO A 133 -5.00 -8.76 27.60
N ASP A 134 -5.34 -9.54 28.63
CA ASP A 134 -4.67 -10.82 28.97
C ASP A 134 -4.59 -11.79 27.79
N ALA A 135 -5.61 -11.82 26.95
CA ALA A 135 -5.64 -12.63 25.72
C ALA A 135 -4.53 -12.29 24.70
N ARG A 136 -3.80 -11.20 24.88
CA ARG A 136 -2.66 -10.79 24.04
C ARG A 136 -1.32 -11.28 24.55
N PHE A 137 -1.28 -11.81 25.75
CA PHE A 137 -0.09 -12.46 26.29
C PHE A 137 -0.09 -13.94 25.93
N PRO A 138 1.07 -14.53 25.60
CA PRO A 138 1.17 -15.97 25.47
C PRO A 138 0.89 -16.63 26.85
N SER A 139 0.32 -17.83 26.84
CA SER A 139 0.04 -18.58 28.07
C SER A 139 1.27 -18.83 28.94
N THR A 140 2.44 -18.76 28.34
CA THR A 140 3.74 -18.80 29.01
C THR A 140 4.53 -17.57 28.59
N LEU A 141 4.78 -16.67 29.52
CA LEU A 141 5.68 -15.53 29.25
C LEU A 141 7.11 -16.03 29.10
N PRO A 142 7.91 -15.44 28.17
CA PRO A 142 9.34 -15.69 28.13
C PRO A 142 9.96 -15.42 29.50
N ALA A 143 11.09 -16.05 29.81
CA ALA A 143 11.83 -15.80 31.05
C ALA A 143 12.17 -14.31 31.16
N LEU A 144 11.35 -13.58 31.88
CA LEU A 144 11.52 -12.15 32.13
C LEU A 144 12.02 -11.93 33.55
N ASN A 145 12.89 -10.94 33.73
CA ASN A 145 13.20 -10.47 35.06
C ASN A 145 11.96 -9.83 35.68
N GLY A 146 11.32 -10.52 36.63
CA GLY A 146 10.11 -10.07 37.29
C GLY A 146 10.32 -8.93 38.31
N SER A 147 11.53 -8.40 38.46
CA SER A 147 11.85 -7.38 39.49
C SER A 147 11.06 -6.08 39.34
N ALA A 148 10.53 -5.79 38.14
CA ALA A 148 9.72 -4.60 37.87
C ALA A 148 8.19 -4.91 37.89
N LEU A 149 7.79 -6.16 38.14
CA LEU A 149 6.38 -6.52 38.23
C LEU A 149 5.86 -6.16 39.63
N THR A 150 4.94 -5.21 39.70
CA THR A 150 4.28 -4.78 40.93
C THR A 150 2.84 -5.31 40.96
N ASN A 151 2.27 -5.46 42.15
CA ASN A 151 0.90 -5.94 42.34
C ASN A 151 0.62 -7.36 41.83
N LEU A 152 1.62 -8.23 41.90
CA LEU A 152 1.42 -9.65 41.61
C LEU A 152 0.48 -10.26 42.69
N ASN A 153 -0.59 -10.92 42.23
CA ASN A 153 -1.46 -11.65 43.15
C ASN A 153 -0.75 -12.95 43.59
N ALA A 154 -0.24 -12.95 44.82
CA ALA A 154 0.54 -14.07 45.36
C ALA A 154 -0.29 -15.36 45.49
N THR A 155 -1.63 -15.30 45.46
CA THR A 155 -2.48 -16.51 45.55
C THR A 155 -2.42 -17.36 44.27
N ALA A 156 -1.97 -16.78 43.14
CA ALA A 156 -1.82 -17.46 41.86
C ALA A 156 -0.36 -17.91 41.60
N LEU A 157 0.57 -17.59 42.49
CA LEU A 157 1.96 -18.04 42.37
C LEU A 157 2.06 -19.44 42.94
N ALA A 158 2.05 -20.46 42.09
CA ALA A 158 2.47 -21.81 42.51
C ALA A 158 3.94 -21.76 42.93
N SER A 159 4.21 -22.08 44.19
CA SER A 159 5.59 -22.22 44.66
C SER A 159 6.26 -23.39 43.92
N GLY A 160 7.07 -23.06 42.94
CA GLY A 160 8.03 -24.03 42.41
C GLY A 160 9.06 -24.30 43.48
N SER A 161 9.08 -25.48 44.00
CA SER A 161 10.18 -26.02 44.79
C SER A 161 11.36 -26.41 43.91
#